data_f09a581b4bbe1273b355b23ae2fc71f1
#
_entry.id   f09a581b4bbe1273b355b23ae2fc71f1
#
_cell.length_a   1.000
_cell.length_b   1.000
_cell.length_c   1.000
_cell.angle_alpha   90.00
_cell.angle_beta   90.00
_cell.angle_gamma   90.00
#
_symmetry.space_group_name_H-M   'P 1'
#
loop_
_entity.id
_entity.type
_entity.pdbx_description
1 polymer ?
#
loop_
_entity_poly.entity_id
_entity_poly.type
_entity_poly.pdbx_seq_one_letter_code
_entity_poly.pdbx_strand_id
1 'polypeptide(L)'
;MKEVRKGLFIGDAKDAEAVLSSATQKITHLLSLLAHLPPHQSVPSSQHLPPEGVQWQPLPHLTRLWLSWKDIDDQNIIDSLDLCFHFIDNGLRTGHVLVHCLAGVSRSAAVITAYLMRSECLFVEDALSSLQSKSASARPNDGFLDQLRLFESMGFKVDKKSSIYKKFHSEKLGQLYNLGESIKNSSFAEDPALCTLTDPYEQHQQSDLCTHLLYRCKKCRRIIACHKNVLTHEQEGGRIPIEKKDKGSLWNEVRTVDCTSVFVEPMQWMTAVQEGGVLGRLSCASCNARLGSFNWAGTQCSCGTWVVPAFQLHKSRMDASKF
;
A
#
# COMPACT_ATOMS: atom_id res chain seq x y z
N MET A 1 -16.35 23.68 11.06
CA MET A 1 -16.52 22.22 11.01
C MET A 1 -17.96 21.82 10.72
N LYS A 2 -18.18 20.64 10.10
CA LYS A 2 -19.50 20.10 9.74
C LYS A 2 -19.62 18.66 10.23
N GLU A 3 -20.75 18.30 10.81
CA GLU A 3 -21.02 16.95 11.27
C GLU A 3 -21.45 16.06 10.09
N VAL A 4 -20.68 15.01 9.84
CA VAL A 4 -20.90 14.04 8.73
C VAL A 4 -21.76 12.86 9.20
N ARG A 5 -21.43 12.33 10.37
CA ARG A 5 -22.19 11.31 11.12
C ARG A 5 -22.17 11.70 12.59
N LYS A 6 -23.05 11.10 13.38
CA LYS A 6 -23.14 11.38 14.81
C LYS A 6 -21.77 11.31 15.46
N GLY A 7 -21.28 12.44 15.92
CA GLY A 7 -19.98 12.57 16.59
C GLY A 7 -18.75 12.63 15.67
N LEU A 8 -18.91 12.47 14.36
CA LEU A 8 -17.82 12.57 13.37
C LEU A 8 -17.93 13.86 12.57
N PHE A 9 -16.91 14.68 12.63
CA PHE A 9 -16.86 16.00 12.00
C PHE A 9 -15.73 16.10 10.97
N ILE A 10 -15.97 16.86 9.90
CA ILE A 10 -14.95 17.34 8.96
C ILE A 10 -14.71 18.83 9.18
N GLY A 11 -13.46 19.27 9.08
CA GLY A 11 -13.11 20.67 9.22
C GLY A 11 -11.80 21.06 8.54
N ASP A 12 -11.48 22.35 8.68
CA ASP A 12 -10.25 22.96 8.23
C ASP A 12 -9.28 23.26 9.39
N ALA A 13 -8.15 23.92 9.07
CA ALA A 13 -7.15 24.29 10.08
C ALA A 13 -7.67 25.28 11.14
N LYS A 14 -8.61 26.18 10.77
CA LYS A 14 -9.21 27.15 11.69
C LYS A 14 -10.15 26.45 12.68
N ASP A 15 -10.91 25.46 12.21
CA ASP A 15 -11.74 24.62 13.05
C ASP A 15 -10.89 23.88 14.10
N ALA A 16 -9.75 23.32 13.66
CA ALA A 16 -8.83 22.63 14.57
C ALA A 16 -8.18 23.58 15.57
N GLU A 17 -7.81 24.79 15.17
CA GLU A 17 -7.27 25.83 16.05
C GLU A 17 -8.29 26.22 17.12
N ALA A 18 -9.54 26.38 16.75
CA ALA A 18 -10.63 26.66 17.69
C ALA A 18 -10.80 25.52 18.72
N VAL A 19 -10.67 24.25 18.28
CA VAL A 19 -10.71 23.07 19.18
C VAL A 19 -9.53 23.06 20.14
N LEU A 20 -8.33 23.39 19.66
CA LEU A 20 -7.11 23.42 20.50
C LEU A 20 -7.10 24.56 21.51
N SER A 21 -7.77 25.67 21.19
CA SER A 21 -7.83 26.88 22.04
C SER A 21 -8.93 26.84 23.09
N SER A 22 -9.92 25.95 22.98
CA SER A 22 -11.11 25.94 23.83
C SER A 22 -11.27 24.63 24.61
N ALA A 23 -11.20 24.73 25.94
CA ALA A 23 -11.43 23.60 26.85
C ALA A 23 -12.91 23.14 26.94
N THR A 24 -13.84 23.86 26.31
CA THR A 24 -15.30 23.62 26.43
C THR A 24 -15.92 22.91 25.23
N GLN A 25 -15.12 22.53 24.24
CA GLN A 25 -15.63 21.90 23.02
C GLN A 25 -15.94 20.42 23.21
N LYS A 26 -16.99 19.96 22.50
CA LYS A 26 -17.44 18.57 22.49
C LYS A 26 -16.41 17.63 21.82
N ILE A 27 -15.42 18.14 21.06
CA ILE A 27 -14.41 17.34 20.35
C ILE A 27 -13.39 16.81 21.36
N THR A 28 -13.26 15.51 21.41
CA THR A 28 -12.32 14.78 22.27
C THR A 28 -11.16 14.16 21.51
N HIS A 29 -11.31 14.00 20.18
CA HIS A 29 -10.31 13.41 19.31
C HIS A 29 -10.09 14.27 18.07
N LEU A 30 -8.84 14.56 17.75
CA LEU A 30 -8.43 15.41 16.63
C LEU A 30 -7.50 14.65 15.70
N LEU A 31 -7.95 14.32 14.48
CA LEU A 31 -7.12 13.74 13.43
C LEU A 31 -6.66 14.86 12.48
N SER A 32 -5.36 15.14 12.52
CA SER A 32 -4.73 16.23 11.76
C SER A 32 -3.94 15.68 10.56
N LEU A 33 -4.35 16.04 9.36
CA LEU A 33 -3.74 15.60 8.09
C LEU A 33 -3.04 16.81 7.44
N LEU A 34 -1.83 17.13 7.94
CA LEU A 34 -1.07 18.32 7.55
C LEU A 34 0.37 17.94 7.26
N ALA A 35 0.96 18.48 6.19
CA ALA A 35 2.35 18.24 5.84
C ALA A 35 3.31 18.69 6.96
N HIS A 36 2.98 19.81 7.61
CA HIS A 36 3.73 20.35 8.75
C HIS A 36 2.75 20.83 9.81
N LEU A 37 3.09 20.63 11.08
CA LEU A 37 2.38 21.29 12.17
C LEU A 37 2.82 22.75 12.27
N PRO A 38 1.88 23.67 12.52
CA PRO A 38 2.25 25.05 12.83
C PRO A 38 3.20 25.08 14.06
N PRO A 39 4.20 25.98 14.09
CA PRO A 39 5.23 26.03 15.13
C PRO A 39 4.69 26.10 16.57
N HIS A 40 3.57 26.78 16.77
CA HIS A 40 2.89 26.90 18.06
C HIS A 40 2.11 25.64 18.49
N GLN A 41 2.02 24.64 17.63
CA GLN A 41 1.37 23.35 17.88
C GLN A 41 2.37 22.20 18.01
N SER A 42 3.68 22.46 17.88
CA SER A 42 4.73 21.48 18.10
C SER A 42 4.99 21.33 19.61
N VAL A 43 4.87 20.10 20.11
CA VAL A 43 5.19 19.76 21.52
C VAL A 43 6.61 19.21 21.56
N PRO A 44 7.42 19.53 22.61
CA PRO A 44 8.76 18.94 22.79
C PRO A 44 8.68 17.41 22.87
N SER A 45 9.56 16.74 22.14
CA SER A 45 9.67 15.30 22.04
C SER A 45 9.90 14.66 23.41
N SER A 46 8.92 13.94 23.95
CA SER A 46 9.13 12.98 25.02
C SER A 46 9.31 11.57 24.47
N GLN A 47 10.16 10.84 25.11
CA GLN A 47 10.97 9.69 24.78
C GLN A 47 10.29 8.36 24.37
N HIS A 48 9.23 8.30 23.57
CA HIS A 48 8.82 7.07 22.90
C HIS A 48 8.26 7.42 21.53
N LEU A 49 9.10 7.30 20.51
CA LEU A 49 8.74 7.55 19.11
C LEU A 49 7.83 6.45 18.57
N PRO A 50 6.59 6.76 18.19
CA PRO A 50 5.83 5.93 17.26
C PRO A 50 6.55 5.92 15.88
N PRO A 51 6.17 5.03 14.96
CA PRO A 51 6.80 4.99 13.63
C PRO A 51 6.82 6.38 13.00
N GLU A 52 7.89 6.70 12.28
CA GLU A 52 8.14 8.04 11.72
C GLU A 52 6.93 8.61 10.98
N GLY A 53 6.57 9.86 11.33
CA GLY A 53 5.43 10.57 10.74
C GLY A 53 4.11 10.48 11.53
N VAL A 54 4.06 9.70 12.61
CA VAL A 54 2.89 9.58 13.47
C VAL A 54 3.20 10.13 14.86
N GLN A 55 2.47 11.15 15.32
CA GLN A 55 2.63 11.70 16.66
C GLN A 55 1.31 11.68 17.42
N TRP A 56 1.30 10.98 18.54
CA TRP A 56 0.23 11.02 19.54
C TRP A 56 0.55 12.10 20.56
N GLN A 57 -0.36 13.04 20.74
CA GLN A 57 -0.19 14.10 21.73
C GLN A 57 -1.40 14.09 22.66
N PRO A 58 -1.27 13.54 23.88
CA PRO A 58 -2.31 13.70 24.88
C PRO A 58 -2.27 15.13 25.42
N LEU A 59 -3.31 15.89 25.16
CA LEU A 59 -3.66 17.10 25.91
C LEU A 59 -4.62 16.69 27.02
N PRO A 60 -4.72 17.41 28.15
CA PRO A 60 -5.55 17.00 29.30
C PRO A 60 -7.01 16.65 28.97
N HIS A 61 -7.53 17.13 27.83
CA HIS A 61 -8.92 16.95 27.41
C HIS A 61 -9.07 16.54 25.92
N LEU A 62 -7.96 16.33 25.21
CA LEU A 62 -7.97 16.07 23.76
C LEU A 62 -6.91 15.06 23.37
N THR A 63 -7.31 14.00 22.70
CA THR A 63 -6.39 13.04 22.04
C THR A 63 -6.15 13.48 20.61
N ARG A 64 -4.90 13.62 20.20
CA ARG A 64 -4.53 14.06 18.86
C ARG A 64 -3.70 13.00 18.14
N LEU A 65 -4.08 12.70 16.90
CA LEU A 65 -3.27 11.97 15.93
C LEU A 65 -2.91 12.92 14.80
N TRP A 66 -1.60 13.05 14.52
CA TRP A 66 -1.11 13.82 13.38
C TRP A 66 -0.43 12.89 12.39
N LEU A 67 -0.81 13.04 11.12
CA LEU A 67 -0.17 12.39 9.99
C LEU A 67 0.39 13.45 9.05
N SER A 68 1.69 13.33 8.73
CA SER A 68 2.38 14.23 7.79
C SER A 68 1.99 13.92 6.36
N TRP A 69 0.86 14.46 5.91
CA TRP A 69 0.33 14.26 4.54
C TRP A 69 0.40 15.53 3.72
N LYS A 70 0.94 15.41 2.51
CA LYS A 70 0.86 16.43 1.46
C LYS A 70 -0.44 16.27 0.68
N ASP A 71 -0.97 17.36 0.10
CA ASP A 71 -2.14 17.30 -0.78
C ASP A 71 -1.68 17.22 -2.24
N ILE A 72 -1.14 16.08 -2.60
CA ILE A 72 -0.62 15.74 -3.93
C ILE A 72 -1.07 14.33 -4.31
N ASP A 73 -1.18 14.06 -5.60
CA ASP A 73 -1.68 12.80 -6.14
C ASP A 73 -0.82 11.59 -5.73
N ASP A 74 0.49 11.81 -5.55
CA ASP A 74 1.44 10.76 -5.18
C ASP A 74 1.47 10.43 -3.68
N GLN A 75 0.80 11.20 -2.82
CA GLN A 75 0.74 10.90 -1.39
C GLN A 75 0.05 9.56 -1.15
N ASN A 76 0.76 8.62 -0.54
CA ASN A 76 0.19 7.33 -0.14
C ASN A 76 -0.71 7.52 1.09
N ILE A 77 -2.01 7.24 0.95
CA ILE A 77 -2.97 7.26 2.05
C ILE A 77 -3.32 5.84 2.53
N ILE A 78 -3.24 4.85 1.65
CA ILE A 78 -3.63 3.45 1.92
C ILE A 78 -2.94 2.91 3.16
N ASP A 79 -1.65 3.11 3.30
CA ASP A 79 -0.85 2.55 4.41
C ASP A 79 -1.26 3.06 5.78
N SER A 80 -1.93 4.21 5.83
CA SER A 80 -2.36 4.87 7.07
C SER A 80 -3.86 4.76 7.33
N LEU A 81 -4.66 4.20 6.41
CA LEU A 81 -6.13 4.13 6.57
C LEU A 81 -6.53 3.35 7.82
N ASP A 82 -5.92 2.19 8.08
CA ASP A 82 -6.25 1.38 9.26
C ASP A 82 -6.00 2.15 10.56
N LEU A 83 -4.89 2.91 10.63
CA LEU A 83 -4.59 3.78 11.77
C LEU A 83 -5.64 4.88 11.94
N CYS A 84 -6.04 5.53 10.82
CA CYS A 84 -7.10 6.53 10.82
C CYS A 84 -8.42 5.94 11.32
N PHE A 85 -8.77 4.74 10.85
CA PHE A 85 -10.00 4.07 11.24
C PHE A 85 -10.02 3.71 12.72
N HIS A 86 -8.94 3.13 13.23
CA HIS A 86 -8.82 2.83 14.67
C HIS A 86 -8.94 4.09 15.52
N PHE A 87 -8.33 5.19 15.09
CA PHE A 87 -8.44 6.45 15.78
C PHE A 87 -9.88 6.99 15.81
N ILE A 88 -10.57 6.96 14.64
CA ILE A 88 -11.97 7.41 14.54
C ILE A 88 -12.89 6.51 15.37
N ASP A 89 -12.77 5.18 15.24
CA ASP A 89 -13.59 4.23 16.00
C ASP A 89 -13.44 4.42 17.52
N ASN A 90 -12.20 4.57 18.01
CA ASN A 90 -11.93 4.80 19.43
C ASN A 90 -12.50 6.15 19.89
N GLY A 91 -12.33 7.18 19.08
CA GLY A 91 -12.85 8.50 19.40
C GLY A 91 -14.37 8.57 19.45
N LEU A 92 -15.05 7.86 18.56
CA LEU A 92 -16.51 7.80 18.53
C LEU A 92 -17.13 7.01 19.71
N ARG A 93 -16.37 6.09 20.33
CA ARG A 93 -16.82 5.37 21.54
C ARG A 93 -16.82 6.26 22.78
N THR A 94 -15.89 7.20 22.86
CA THR A 94 -15.63 8.00 24.07
C THR A 94 -16.03 9.46 23.93
N GLY A 95 -16.36 9.91 22.73
CA GLY A 95 -16.72 11.30 22.49
C GLY A 95 -16.93 11.63 21.02
N HIS A 96 -16.29 12.69 20.55
CA HIS A 96 -16.47 13.22 19.20
C HIS A 96 -15.12 13.41 18.53
N VAL A 97 -15.08 13.13 17.22
CA VAL A 97 -13.87 13.16 16.38
C VAL A 97 -13.96 14.26 15.35
N LEU A 98 -12.95 15.12 15.29
CA LEU A 98 -12.74 16.04 14.18
C LEU A 98 -11.60 15.51 13.29
N VAL A 99 -11.90 15.27 12.02
CA VAL A 99 -10.91 15.00 10.97
C VAL A 99 -10.72 16.25 10.16
N HIS A 100 -9.51 16.79 10.15
CA HIS A 100 -9.22 18.03 9.45
C HIS A 100 -7.95 17.96 8.60
N CYS A 101 -7.87 18.84 7.61
CA CYS A 101 -6.66 19.16 6.89
C CYS A 101 -6.48 20.67 6.80
N LEU A 102 -5.75 21.20 5.83
CA LEU A 102 -5.56 22.63 5.71
C LEU A 102 -6.87 23.37 5.36
N ALA A 103 -7.56 22.92 4.32
CA ALA A 103 -8.77 23.54 3.79
C ALA A 103 -10.07 22.77 4.07
N GLY A 104 -9.99 21.55 4.65
CA GLY A 104 -11.15 20.70 4.86
C GLY A 104 -11.75 20.12 3.57
N VAL A 105 -10.97 20.07 2.46
CA VAL A 105 -11.47 19.77 1.12
C VAL A 105 -11.01 18.41 0.61
N SER A 106 -9.70 18.12 0.64
CA SER A 106 -9.14 16.94 -0.04
C SER A 106 -8.71 15.83 0.95
N ARG A 107 -7.64 16.00 1.72
CA ARG A 107 -7.09 14.97 2.63
C ARG A 107 -8.10 14.48 3.67
N SER A 108 -8.77 15.40 4.36
CA SER A 108 -9.81 15.05 5.34
C SER A 108 -11.02 14.39 4.67
N ALA A 109 -11.39 14.85 3.47
CA ALA A 109 -12.46 14.22 2.70
C ALA A 109 -12.09 12.80 2.29
N ALA A 110 -10.85 12.54 1.86
CA ALA A 110 -10.38 11.20 1.50
C ALA A 110 -10.48 10.21 2.68
N VAL A 111 -10.03 10.59 3.88
CA VAL A 111 -10.14 9.74 5.06
C VAL A 111 -11.58 9.47 5.46
N ILE A 112 -12.42 10.51 5.47
CA ILE A 112 -13.83 10.32 5.83
C ILE A 112 -14.56 9.48 4.78
N THR A 113 -14.31 9.70 3.48
CA THR A 113 -14.88 8.85 2.42
C THR A 113 -14.47 7.40 2.62
N ALA A 114 -13.17 7.10 2.85
CA ALA A 114 -12.70 5.75 3.14
C ALA A 114 -13.37 5.14 4.39
N TYR A 115 -13.57 5.97 5.44
CA TYR A 115 -14.25 5.53 6.65
C TYR A 115 -15.71 5.15 6.39
N LEU A 116 -16.45 5.96 5.61
CA LEU A 116 -17.83 5.67 5.21
C LEU A 116 -17.90 4.41 4.33
N MET A 117 -16.98 4.26 3.38
CA MET A 117 -16.88 3.04 2.56
C MET A 117 -16.76 1.79 3.44
N ARG A 118 -15.87 1.81 4.44
CA ARG A 118 -15.66 0.66 5.33
C ARG A 118 -16.85 0.43 6.28
N SER A 119 -17.35 1.48 6.92
CA SER A 119 -18.36 1.35 7.99
C SER A 119 -19.76 1.09 7.47
N GLU A 120 -20.06 1.54 6.25
CA GLU A 120 -21.41 1.46 5.64
C GLU A 120 -21.41 0.59 4.38
N CYS A 121 -20.26 -0.02 4.00
CA CYS A 121 -20.09 -0.84 2.80
C CYS A 121 -20.51 -0.10 1.52
N LEU A 122 -20.17 1.19 1.41
CA LEU A 122 -20.51 2.03 0.27
C LEU A 122 -19.38 2.04 -0.76
N PHE A 123 -19.73 2.11 -2.04
CA PHE A 123 -18.78 2.40 -3.11
C PHE A 123 -18.25 3.85 -3.01
N VAL A 124 -17.13 4.13 -3.67
CA VAL A 124 -16.46 5.45 -3.59
C VAL A 124 -17.43 6.59 -3.91
N GLU A 125 -18.15 6.48 -5.00
CA GLU A 125 -19.06 7.53 -5.50
C GLU A 125 -20.20 7.80 -4.51
N ASP A 126 -20.78 6.75 -3.91
CA ASP A 126 -21.87 6.86 -2.95
C ASP A 126 -21.39 7.44 -1.61
N ALA A 127 -20.24 6.98 -1.14
CA ALA A 127 -19.61 7.48 0.09
C ALA A 127 -19.24 8.97 -0.05
N LEU A 128 -18.66 9.35 -1.19
CA LEU A 128 -18.30 10.74 -1.49
C LEU A 128 -19.56 11.62 -1.62
N SER A 129 -20.58 11.17 -2.34
CA SER A 129 -21.87 11.87 -2.48
C SER A 129 -22.54 12.07 -1.11
N SER A 130 -22.51 11.05 -0.26
CA SER A 130 -23.01 11.11 1.12
C SER A 130 -22.25 12.17 1.95
N LEU A 131 -20.91 12.22 1.83
CA LEU A 131 -20.09 13.24 2.47
C LEU A 131 -20.41 14.64 1.93
N GLN A 132 -20.51 14.79 0.60
CA GLN A 132 -20.81 16.07 -0.07
C GLN A 132 -22.19 16.63 0.32
N SER A 133 -23.15 15.79 0.62
CA SER A 133 -24.48 16.22 1.14
C SER A 133 -24.35 16.99 2.47
N LYS A 134 -23.29 16.74 3.24
CA LYS A 134 -22.98 17.41 4.51
C LYS A 134 -21.91 18.49 4.34
N SER A 135 -20.97 18.28 3.47
CA SER A 135 -19.85 19.19 3.16
C SER A 135 -19.64 19.31 1.67
N ALA A 136 -20.38 20.22 1.03
CA ALA A 136 -20.37 20.41 -0.43
C ALA A 136 -18.98 20.71 -1.01
N SER A 137 -18.04 21.19 -0.19
CA SER A 137 -16.66 21.45 -0.60
C SER A 137 -15.77 20.21 -0.57
N ALA A 138 -16.25 19.07 -0.05
CA ALA A 138 -15.45 17.85 0.05
C ALA A 138 -15.12 17.33 -1.36
N ARG A 139 -13.80 17.30 -1.67
CA ARG A 139 -13.29 16.90 -2.99
C ARG A 139 -11.86 16.36 -2.83
N PRO A 140 -11.68 15.05 -2.61
CA PRO A 140 -10.37 14.43 -2.67
C PRO A 140 -9.70 14.72 -4.02
N ASN A 141 -8.37 14.87 -4.07
CA ASN A 141 -7.64 14.96 -5.32
C ASN A 141 -7.71 13.63 -6.10
N ASP A 142 -7.31 13.65 -7.39
CA ASP A 142 -7.47 12.49 -8.27
C ASP A 142 -6.65 11.28 -7.79
N GLY A 143 -5.43 11.49 -7.28
CA GLY A 143 -4.61 10.41 -6.72
C GLY A 143 -5.21 9.78 -5.46
N PHE A 144 -5.94 10.55 -4.66
CA PHE A 144 -6.70 9.99 -3.53
C PHE A 144 -7.93 9.22 -4.00
N LEU A 145 -8.63 9.70 -5.03
CA LEU A 145 -9.77 8.98 -5.61
C LEU A 145 -9.33 7.62 -6.18
N ASP A 146 -8.19 7.57 -6.87
CA ASP A 146 -7.66 6.31 -7.38
C ASP A 146 -7.29 5.34 -6.25
N GLN A 147 -6.74 5.85 -5.15
CA GLN A 147 -6.46 5.03 -3.97
C GLN A 147 -7.74 4.59 -3.24
N LEU A 148 -8.80 5.38 -3.25
CA LEU A 148 -10.11 4.97 -2.72
C LEU A 148 -10.74 3.87 -3.58
N ARG A 149 -10.63 3.94 -4.92
CA ARG A 149 -11.05 2.85 -5.82
C ARG A 149 -10.23 1.58 -5.60
N LEU A 150 -8.93 1.74 -5.33
CA LEU A 150 -8.07 0.62 -4.95
C LEU A 150 -8.55 -0.02 -3.62
N PHE A 151 -8.86 0.79 -2.63
CA PHE A 151 -9.41 0.33 -1.35
C PHE A 151 -10.76 -0.39 -1.52
N GLU A 152 -11.61 0.11 -2.41
CA GLU A 152 -12.86 -0.57 -2.84
C GLU A 152 -12.58 -1.95 -3.43
N SER A 153 -11.63 -2.04 -4.37
CA SER A 153 -11.25 -3.30 -5.01
C SER A 153 -10.64 -4.33 -4.06
N MET A 154 -10.09 -3.88 -2.92
CA MET A 154 -9.62 -4.72 -1.81
C MET A 154 -10.74 -5.13 -0.83
N GLY A 155 -12.02 -4.78 -1.11
CA GLY A 155 -13.15 -5.12 -0.25
C GLY A 155 -13.20 -4.33 1.05
N PHE A 156 -12.85 -3.04 1.00
CA PHE A 156 -12.88 -2.09 2.13
C PHE A 156 -11.97 -2.45 3.30
N LYS A 157 -10.90 -3.20 3.02
CA LYS A 157 -9.89 -3.61 3.99
C LYS A 157 -8.50 -3.49 3.36
N VAL A 158 -7.55 -2.94 4.08
CA VAL A 158 -6.16 -2.89 3.63
C VAL A 158 -5.51 -4.25 3.86
N ASP A 159 -5.49 -5.07 2.81
CA ASP A 159 -4.79 -6.36 2.84
C ASP A 159 -3.42 -6.24 2.17
N LYS A 160 -2.39 -6.07 3.01
CA LYS A 160 -0.98 -5.99 2.57
C LYS A 160 -0.46 -7.26 1.90
N LYS A 161 -1.17 -8.39 2.04
CA LYS A 161 -0.81 -9.67 1.41
C LYS A 161 -1.42 -9.81 0.02
N SER A 162 -2.43 -9.01 -0.33
CA SER A 162 -3.11 -9.05 -1.63
C SER A 162 -2.18 -8.64 -2.77
N SER A 163 -2.38 -9.23 -3.95
CA SER A 163 -1.64 -8.87 -5.17
C SER A 163 -1.90 -7.42 -5.59
N ILE A 164 -3.10 -6.92 -5.34
CA ILE A 164 -3.55 -5.56 -5.63
C ILE A 164 -2.71 -4.55 -4.82
N TYR A 165 -2.65 -4.74 -3.49
CA TYR A 165 -1.84 -3.88 -2.62
C TYR A 165 -0.35 -3.91 -2.99
N LYS A 166 0.20 -5.11 -3.25
CA LYS A 166 1.61 -5.28 -3.59
C LYS A 166 2.00 -4.60 -4.88
N LYS A 167 1.14 -4.68 -5.90
CA LYS A 167 1.32 -3.94 -7.14
C LYS A 167 1.38 -2.43 -6.87
N PHE A 168 0.38 -1.89 -6.17
CA PHE A 168 0.34 -0.48 -5.77
C PHE A 168 1.58 -0.07 -4.96
N HIS A 169 1.94 -0.85 -3.95
CA HIS A 169 3.11 -0.56 -3.10
C HIS A 169 4.42 -0.56 -3.92
N SER A 170 4.57 -1.52 -4.83
CA SER A 170 5.73 -1.60 -5.72
C SER A 170 5.82 -0.39 -6.65
N GLU A 171 4.69 0.06 -7.21
CA GLU A 171 4.61 1.27 -8.04
C GLU A 171 4.98 2.52 -7.24
N LYS A 172 4.49 2.64 -5.99
CA LYS A 172 4.86 3.77 -5.10
C LYS A 172 6.34 3.78 -4.75
N LEU A 173 6.95 2.62 -4.51
CA LEU A 173 8.41 2.53 -4.32
C LEU A 173 9.17 2.99 -5.57
N GLY A 174 8.70 2.62 -6.76
CA GLY A 174 9.26 3.11 -8.04
C GLY A 174 9.17 4.63 -8.18
N GLN A 175 8.05 5.24 -7.78
CA GLN A 175 7.87 6.69 -7.79
C GLN A 175 8.84 7.39 -6.82
N LEU A 176 8.95 6.91 -5.57
CA LEU A 176 9.90 7.45 -4.58
C LEU A 176 11.34 7.37 -5.09
N TYR A 177 11.71 6.24 -5.72
CA TYR A 177 13.01 6.07 -6.32
C TYR A 177 13.29 7.10 -7.42
N ASN A 178 12.34 7.33 -8.32
CA ASN A 178 12.46 8.30 -9.41
C ASN A 178 12.56 9.76 -8.91
N LEU A 179 12.01 10.06 -7.74
CA LEU A 179 12.14 11.35 -7.07
C LEU A 179 13.48 11.51 -6.33
N GLY A 180 14.33 10.48 -6.31
CA GLY A 180 15.61 10.48 -5.59
C GLY A 180 15.44 10.37 -4.08
N GLU A 181 14.27 9.95 -3.59
CA GLU A 181 14.04 9.74 -2.17
C GLU A 181 14.67 8.42 -1.71
N SER A 182 15.26 8.42 -0.52
CA SER A 182 15.85 7.23 0.09
C SER A 182 14.76 6.23 0.48
N ILE A 183 14.79 5.04 -0.12
CA ILE A 183 13.87 3.95 0.23
C ILE A 183 14.41 3.23 1.47
N LYS A 184 13.59 3.15 2.52
CA LYS A 184 13.98 2.46 3.76
C LYS A 184 13.92 0.95 3.61
N ASN A 185 14.82 0.23 4.27
CA ASN A 185 14.82 -1.24 4.29
C ASN A 185 13.50 -1.84 4.81
N SER A 186 12.79 -1.14 5.70
CA SER A 186 11.47 -1.56 6.19
C SER A 186 10.36 -1.53 5.13
N SER A 187 10.60 -0.86 3.99
CA SER A 187 9.68 -0.84 2.85
C SER A 187 9.84 -2.05 1.93
N PHE A 188 10.90 -2.86 2.10
CA PHE A 188 11.11 -4.08 1.35
C PHE A 188 10.46 -5.28 2.04
N ALA A 189 9.94 -6.22 1.26
CA ALA A 189 9.40 -7.46 1.79
C ALA A 189 10.50 -8.26 2.54
N GLU A 190 10.09 -8.97 3.57
CA GLU A 190 10.98 -9.80 4.36
C GLU A 190 11.66 -10.88 3.52
N ASP A 191 12.86 -11.29 3.95
CA ASP A 191 13.58 -12.40 3.31
C ASP A 191 12.84 -13.74 3.57
N PRO A 192 12.30 -14.38 2.53
CA PRO A 192 11.52 -15.61 2.70
C PRO A 192 12.34 -16.79 3.26
N ALA A 193 13.66 -16.73 3.19
CA ALA A 193 14.51 -17.75 3.78
C ALA A 193 14.62 -17.63 5.32
N LEU A 194 14.30 -16.47 5.90
CA LEU A 194 14.31 -16.23 7.35
C LEU A 194 12.93 -16.52 7.96
N CYS A 195 11.85 -16.23 7.25
CA CYS A 195 10.49 -16.44 7.76
C CYS A 195 10.13 -17.91 8.03
N THR A 196 10.80 -18.85 7.37
CA THR A 196 10.55 -20.29 7.58
C THR A 196 11.10 -20.84 8.90
N LEU A 197 11.84 -20.02 9.67
CA LEU A 197 12.52 -20.45 10.92
C LEU A 197 11.78 -19.98 12.18
N THR A 198 10.76 -19.10 12.09
CA THR A 198 10.26 -18.39 13.27
C THR A 198 8.84 -18.71 13.72
N ASP A 199 8.00 -19.46 12.99
CA ASP A 199 6.62 -19.71 13.42
C ASP A 199 6.15 -21.16 13.31
N PRO A 200 6.32 -21.97 14.39
CA PRO A 200 5.59 -23.23 14.55
C PRO A 200 4.12 -23.04 14.95
N TYR A 201 3.70 -21.84 15.36
CA TYR A 201 2.38 -21.59 15.98
C TYR A 201 1.29 -21.08 15.04
N GLU A 202 1.61 -20.55 13.85
CA GLU A 202 0.58 -20.12 12.86
C GLU A 202 -0.03 -21.29 12.03
N GLN A 203 0.31 -22.54 12.35
CA GLN A 203 -0.20 -23.72 11.64
C GLN A 203 -1.67 -24.10 11.96
N HIS A 204 -2.36 -23.36 12.82
CA HIS A 204 -3.72 -23.74 13.30
C HIS A 204 -4.86 -22.81 12.91
N GLN A 205 -4.70 -21.85 12.00
CA GLN A 205 -5.86 -21.20 11.38
C GLN A 205 -6.02 -21.65 9.93
N GLN A 206 -6.70 -22.79 9.81
CA GLN A 206 -7.26 -23.34 8.58
C GLN A 206 -8.22 -22.33 7.94
N SER A 207 -7.85 -21.80 6.81
CA SER A 207 -8.68 -21.63 5.61
C SER A 207 -7.90 -20.90 4.53
N ASP A 208 -6.91 -21.54 3.92
CA ASP A 208 -6.60 -21.38 2.51
C ASP A 208 -5.56 -22.45 2.15
N LEU A 209 -6.04 -23.53 1.56
CA LEU A 209 -5.23 -24.56 0.91
C LEU A 209 -4.58 -23.98 -0.37
N CYS A 210 -3.95 -22.82 -0.27
CA CYS A 210 -3.05 -22.34 -1.29
C CYS A 210 -1.73 -23.06 -1.13
N THR A 211 -1.53 -24.06 -1.96
CA THR A 211 -0.25 -24.75 -2.18
C THR A 211 0.88 -23.71 -2.15
N HIS A 212 1.66 -23.70 -1.08
CA HIS A 212 2.77 -22.76 -0.91
C HIS A 212 3.85 -23.04 -1.94
N LEU A 213 3.76 -22.42 -3.11
CA LEU A 213 4.78 -22.51 -4.14
C LEU A 213 6.00 -21.72 -3.69
N LEU A 214 7.11 -22.42 -3.50
CA LEU A 214 8.40 -21.85 -3.12
C LEU A 214 9.33 -21.87 -4.32
N TYR A 215 10.01 -20.75 -4.52
CA TYR A 215 11.04 -20.60 -5.54
C TYR A 215 12.41 -20.70 -4.88
N ARG A 216 13.24 -21.62 -5.34
CA ARG A 216 14.55 -21.92 -4.77
C ARG A 216 15.67 -21.69 -5.79
N CYS A 217 16.78 -21.14 -5.34
CA CYS A 217 17.99 -21.06 -6.14
C CYS A 217 18.42 -22.46 -6.62
N LYS A 218 18.60 -22.67 -7.93
CA LYS A 218 19.04 -23.96 -8.49
C LYS A 218 20.37 -24.44 -7.93
N LYS A 219 21.29 -23.51 -7.60
CA LYS A 219 22.66 -23.86 -7.16
C LYS A 219 22.72 -24.27 -5.69
N CYS A 220 22.10 -23.52 -4.77
CA CYS A 220 22.25 -23.75 -3.32
C CYS A 220 20.94 -24.08 -2.60
N ARG A 221 19.82 -24.12 -3.29
CA ARG A 221 18.49 -24.46 -2.78
C ARG A 221 17.91 -23.46 -1.76
N ARG A 222 18.57 -22.29 -1.53
CA ARG A 222 18.02 -21.20 -0.71
C ARG A 222 16.66 -20.78 -1.26
N ILE A 223 15.68 -20.55 -0.39
CA ILE A 223 14.42 -19.93 -0.76
C ILE A 223 14.70 -18.48 -1.17
N ILE A 224 14.26 -18.07 -2.35
CA ILE A 224 14.48 -16.74 -2.92
C ILE A 224 13.17 -15.95 -3.07
N ALA A 225 12.04 -16.64 -3.17
CA ALA A 225 10.70 -16.08 -3.16
C ALA A 225 9.68 -17.16 -2.82
N CYS A 226 8.50 -16.77 -2.37
CA CYS A 226 7.32 -17.63 -2.28
C CYS A 226 6.18 -17.03 -3.10
N HIS A 227 5.12 -17.79 -3.31
CA HIS A 227 3.99 -17.34 -4.14
C HIS A 227 3.46 -15.97 -3.74
N LYS A 228 3.41 -15.67 -2.44
CA LYS A 228 2.99 -14.36 -1.92
C LYS A 228 3.87 -13.19 -2.36
N ASN A 229 5.13 -13.42 -2.75
CA ASN A 229 6.02 -12.35 -3.23
C ASN A 229 5.89 -12.08 -4.72
N VAL A 230 5.14 -12.93 -5.45
CA VAL A 230 4.99 -12.81 -6.90
C VAL A 230 4.01 -11.69 -7.24
N LEU A 231 4.44 -10.81 -8.14
CA LEU A 231 3.60 -9.80 -8.75
C LEU A 231 3.02 -10.36 -10.05
N THR A 232 1.69 -10.47 -10.11
CA THR A 232 1.00 -10.86 -11.34
C THR A 232 1.03 -9.69 -12.32
N HIS A 233 1.29 -9.94 -13.58
CA HIS A 233 1.11 -8.98 -14.66
C HIS A 233 0.14 -9.57 -15.69
N GLU A 234 -0.82 -8.76 -16.08
CA GLU A 234 -1.79 -9.14 -17.10
C GLU A 234 -1.14 -8.99 -18.49
N GLN A 235 -1.41 -9.94 -19.37
CA GLN A 235 -1.05 -9.81 -20.78
C GLN A 235 -1.99 -8.76 -21.39
N GLU A 236 -1.52 -7.54 -21.59
CA GLU A 236 -2.26 -6.53 -22.34
C GLU A 236 -2.44 -7.03 -23.78
N GLY A 237 -3.65 -7.57 -24.06
CA GLY A 237 -4.19 -7.67 -25.40
C GLY A 237 -3.38 -8.43 -26.47
N GLY A 238 -2.61 -9.41 -26.11
CA GLY A 238 -1.79 -10.15 -27.08
C GLY A 238 -2.32 -11.54 -27.42
N ARG A 239 -3.51 -11.65 -28.00
CA ARG A 239 -3.76 -12.74 -28.95
C ARG A 239 -2.89 -12.48 -30.17
N ILE A 240 -1.66 -12.97 -30.22
CA ILE A 240 -0.93 -13.08 -31.47
C ILE A 240 -1.43 -14.38 -32.13
N PRO A 241 -2.22 -14.32 -33.21
CA PRO A 241 -2.51 -15.51 -34.02
C PRO A 241 -1.21 -15.84 -34.74
N ILE A 242 -0.46 -16.80 -34.24
CA ILE A 242 0.58 -17.41 -35.11
C ILE A 242 -0.18 -18.30 -36.07
N GLU A 243 -0.49 -17.78 -37.26
CA GLU A 243 -0.91 -18.57 -38.38
C GLU A 243 0.22 -19.56 -38.76
N LYS A 244 0.21 -20.74 -38.18
CA LYS A 244 0.79 -21.92 -38.83
C LYS A 244 -0.33 -22.59 -39.61
N LYS A 245 -0.24 -22.48 -40.95
CA LYS A 245 -1.00 -23.30 -41.85
C LYS A 245 -0.57 -24.76 -41.67
N ASP A 246 -1.24 -25.47 -40.77
CA ASP A 246 -1.28 -26.93 -40.77
C ASP A 246 -2.72 -27.36 -40.95
N LYS A 247 -2.96 -28.07 -42.04
CA LYS A 247 -4.23 -28.64 -42.44
C LYS A 247 -4.65 -29.70 -41.40
N GLY A 248 -5.74 -29.48 -40.71
CA GLY A 248 -6.50 -30.56 -40.11
C GLY A 248 -6.65 -30.60 -38.59
N SER A 249 -6.89 -29.47 -37.87
CA SER A 249 -7.39 -29.52 -36.52
C SER A 249 -8.40 -28.44 -36.24
N LEU A 250 -9.60 -28.85 -35.80
CA LEU A 250 -10.80 -28.01 -35.59
C LEU A 250 -10.87 -27.36 -34.21
N TRP A 251 -9.75 -27.22 -33.50
CA TRP A 251 -9.71 -26.64 -32.16
C TRP A 251 -8.67 -25.52 -32.09
N ASN A 252 -9.15 -24.27 -32.01
CA ASN A 252 -8.32 -23.12 -31.67
C ASN A 252 -7.91 -23.20 -30.18
N GLU A 253 -6.81 -23.90 -29.88
CA GLU A 253 -6.14 -23.78 -28.60
C GLU A 253 -5.45 -22.40 -28.50
N VAL A 254 -6.01 -21.52 -27.72
CA VAL A 254 -5.33 -20.28 -27.28
C VAL A 254 -4.15 -20.69 -26.42
N ARG A 255 -2.96 -20.82 -27.00
CA ARG A 255 -1.73 -21.03 -26.23
C ARG A 255 -1.37 -19.74 -25.50
N THR A 256 -1.57 -19.71 -24.19
CA THR A 256 -0.96 -18.70 -23.34
C THR A 256 0.55 -18.85 -23.41
N VAL A 257 1.27 -17.78 -23.83
CA VAL A 257 2.73 -17.78 -23.85
C VAL A 257 3.22 -17.78 -22.40
N ASP A 258 3.79 -18.88 -21.94
CA ASP A 258 4.38 -18.96 -20.60
C ASP A 258 5.56 -17.98 -20.49
N CYS A 259 5.45 -17.04 -19.54
CA CYS A 259 6.54 -16.11 -19.25
C CYS A 259 7.80 -16.85 -18.81
N THR A 260 8.96 -16.49 -19.35
CA THR A 260 10.27 -17.08 -18.98
C THR A 260 10.78 -16.64 -17.62
N SER A 261 10.09 -15.68 -17.01
CA SER A 261 10.46 -15.04 -15.75
C SER A 261 9.27 -14.89 -14.82
N VAL A 262 9.55 -14.69 -13.54
CA VAL A 262 8.61 -14.30 -12.49
C VAL A 262 9.03 -12.94 -12.00
N PHE A 263 8.09 -12.02 -11.89
CA PHE A 263 8.30 -10.71 -11.26
C PHE A 263 7.89 -10.79 -9.80
N VAL A 264 8.69 -10.17 -8.94
CA VAL A 264 8.49 -10.21 -7.49
C VAL A 264 8.58 -8.80 -6.91
N GLU A 265 8.01 -8.61 -5.72
CA GLU A 265 8.24 -7.40 -4.95
C GLU A 265 9.71 -7.30 -4.50
N PRO A 266 10.26 -6.09 -4.28
CA PRO A 266 11.61 -5.93 -3.77
C PRO A 266 11.71 -6.51 -2.36
N MET A 267 12.75 -7.30 -2.11
CA MET A 267 12.95 -8.03 -0.85
C MET A 267 14.28 -7.68 -0.20
N GLN A 268 14.34 -7.81 1.12
CA GLN A 268 15.52 -7.46 1.95
C GLN A 268 16.81 -8.22 1.59
N TRP A 269 16.73 -9.37 0.92
CA TRP A 269 17.93 -10.07 0.47
C TRP A 269 18.56 -9.51 -0.82
N MET A 270 17.89 -8.56 -1.49
CA MET A 270 18.34 -7.96 -2.75
C MET A 270 19.32 -6.81 -2.47
N THR A 271 20.55 -7.12 -2.06
CA THR A 271 21.55 -6.13 -1.60
C THR A 271 21.82 -5.02 -2.60
N ALA A 272 21.95 -5.33 -3.89
CA ALA A 272 22.19 -4.33 -4.93
C ALA A 272 21.02 -3.31 -5.06
N VAL A 273 19.80 -3.68 -4.67
CA VAL A 273 18.64 -2.79 -4.62
C VAL A 273 18.72 -1.90 -3.39
N GLN A 274 19.08 -2.46 -2.23
CA GLN A 274 19.26 -1.72 -0.98
C GLN A 274 20.39 -0.69 -1.04
N GLU A 275 21.44 -1.00 -1.80
CA GLU A 275 22.57 -0.09 -2.05
C GLU A 275 22.24 1.06 -3.00
N GLY A 276 20.98 1.18 -3.45
CA GLY A 276 20.50 2.28 -4.28
C GLY A 276 20.77 2.11 -5.77
N GLY A 277 21.03 0.89 -6.24
CA GLY A 277 21.21 0.63 -7.67
C GLY A 277 19.94 0.95 -8.48
N VAL A 278 20.10 1.66 -9.61
CA VAL A 278 19.01 2.01 -10.55
C VAL A 278 18.52 0.79 -11.31
N LEU A 279 19.45 0.02 -11.79
CA LEU A 279 19.27 -1.23 -12.50
C LEU A 279 20.46 -2.14 -12.19
N GLY A 280 20.25 -3.43 -12.31
CA GLY A 280 21.35 -4.32 -12.02
C GLY A 280 20.97 -5.79 -12.04
N ARG A 281 21.91 -6.58 -11.55
CA ARG A 281 21.81 -8.02 -11.46
C ARG A 281 21.26 -8.44 -10.10
N LEU A 282 20.31 -9.35 -10.08
CA LEU A 282 19.87 -10.03 -8.87
C LEU A 282 20.70 -11.31 -8.69
N SER A 283 21.41 -11.39 -7.58
CA SER A 283 22.25 -12.53 -7.20
C SER A 283 21.73 -13.19 -5.92
N CYS A 284 21.92 -14.50 -5.82
CA CYS A 284 21.52 -15.23 -4.62
C CYS A 284 22.37 -14.79 -3.41
N ALA A 285 21.73 -14.42 -2.32
CA ALA A 285 22.40 -13.95 -1.10
C ALA A 285 23.32 -15.01 -0.44
N SER A 286 23.11 -16.32 -0.73
CA SER A 286 23.96 -17.39 -0.16
C SER A 286 25.12 -17.81 -1.06
N CYS A 287 24.91 -17.93 -2.39
CA CYS A 287 25.90 -18.52 -3.29
C CYS A 287 26.32 -17.62 -4.44
N ASN A 288 25.84 -16.38 -4.46
CA ASN A 288 26.08 -15.35 -5.46
C ASN A 288 25.78 -15.79 -6.93
N ALA A 289 25.00 -16.86 -7.11
CA ALA A 289 24.56 -17.26 -8.44
C ALA A 289 23.60 -16.22 -9.00
N ARG A 290 23.71 -15.91 -10.30
CA ARG A 290 22.78 -15.01 -10.97
C ARG A 290 21.38 -15.61 -11.00
N LEU A 291 20.40 -14.87 -10.47
CA LEU A 291 18.98 -15.23 -10.44
C LEU A 291 18.17 -14.48 -11.49
N GLY A 292 18.55 -13.22 -11.76
CA GLY A 292 17.79 -12.36 -12.64
C GLY A 292 18.37 -10.95 -12.74
N SER A 293 17.50 -9.98 -12.87
CA SER A 293 17.84 -8.56 -12.95
C SER A 293 16.73 -7.70 -12.35
N PHE A 294 17.07 -6.46 -12.01
CA PHE A 294 16.10 -5.46 -11.62
C PHE A 294 16.29 -4.16 -12.39
N ASN A 295 15.21 -3.42 -12.55
CA ASN A 295 15.21 -2.09 -13.15
C ASN A 295 14.01 -1.29 -12.57
N TRP A 296 14.29 -0.18 -11.91
CA TRP A 296 13.25 0.69 -11.36
C TRP A 296 12.39 1.36 -12.45
N ALA A 297 12.99 1.63 -13.62
CA ALA A 297 12.27 2.18 -14.77
C ALA A 297 11.41 1.15 -15.53
N GLY A 298 11.50 -0.14 -15.12
CA GLY A 298 10.73 -1.22 -15.72
C GLY A 298 11.49 -2.05 -16.74
N THR A 299 10.89 -3.18 -17.11
CA THR A 299 11.42 -4.12 -18.11
C THR A 299 10.26 -4.81 -18.81
N GLN A 300 10.41 -5.06 -20.12
CA GLN A 300 9.45 -5.84 -20.87
C GLN A 300 9.58 -7.33 -20.57
N CYS A 301 8.47 -7.98 -20.24
CA CYS A 301 8.40 -9.43 -20.08
C CYS A 301 8.42 -10.14 -21.43
N SER A 302 8.76 -11.43 -21.44
CA SER A 302 8.68 -12.27 -22.65
C SER A 302 7.27 -12.39 -23.25
N CYS A 303 6.23 -12.08 -22.49
CA CYS A 303 4.84 -11.99 -22.98
C CYS A 303 4.49 -10.65 -23.63
N GLY A 304 5.45 -9.69 -23.68
CA GLY A 304 5.23 -8.35 -24.23
C GLY A 304 4.81 -7.29 -23.22
N THR A 305 4.32 -7.68 -22.05
CA THR A 305 3.85 -6.73 -21.01
C THR A 305 5.02 -5.96 -20.41
N TRP A 306 4.84 -4.66 -20.22
CA TRP A 306 5.79 -3.79 -19.52
C TRP A 306 5.50 -3.82 -18.02
N VAL A 307 6.51 -4.18 -17.21
CA VAL A 307 6.38 -4.25 -15.74
C VAL A 307 7.24 -3.16 -15.11
N VAL A 308 6.65 -2.31 -14.27
CA VAL A 308 7.31 -1.17 -13.60
C VAL A 308 6.88 -1.11 -12.13
N PRO A 309 7.83 -1.03 -11.20
CA PRO A 309 9.25 -1.40 -11.33
C PRO A 309 9.43 -2.90 -11.58
N ALA A 310 10.54 -3.31 -12.13
CA ALA A 310 10.79 -4.71 -12.50
C ALA A 310 11.87 -5.35 -11.62
N PHE A 311 11.49 -6.33 -10.83
CA PHE A 311 12.39 -7.26 -10.12
C PHE A 311 12.16 -8.64 -10.66
N GLN A 312 12.95 -9.01 -11.65
CA GLN A 312 12.75 -10.17 -12.51
C GLN A 312 13.63 -11.35 -12.06
N LEU A 313 13.02 -12.49 -11.79
CA LEU A 313 13.69 -13.77 -11.53
C LEU A 313 13.48 -14.70 -12.73
N HIS A 314 14.56 -15.23 -13.31
CA HIS A 314 14.48 -16.13 -14.46
C HIS A 314 14.12 -17.55 -14.03
N LYS A 315 13.07 -18.12 -14.61
CA LYS A 315 12.64 -19.52 -14.33
C LYS A 315 13.74 -20.54 -14.57
N SER A 316 14.66 -20.28 -15.52
CA SER A 316 15.82 -21.12 -15.79
C SER A 316 16.86 -21.18 -14.65
N ARG A 317 16.83 -20.25 -13.72
CA ARG A 317 17.79 -20.11 -12.59
C ARG A 317 17.23 -20.53 -11.24
N MET A 318 15.98 -20.91 -11.20
CA MET A 318 15.30 -21.32 -9.98
C MET A 318 14.46 -22.58 -10.23
N ASP A 319 14.15 -23.29 -9.16
CA ASP A 319 13.19 -24.38 -9.14
C ASP A 319 11.96 -23.97 -8.32
N ALA A 320 10.79 -24.28 -8.84
CA ALA A 320 9.54 -24.14 -8.12
C ALA A 320 9.18 -25.47 -7.47
N SER A 321 8.91 -25.49 -6.17
CA SER A 321 8.48 -26.66 -5.42
C SER A 321 7.24 -26.33 -4.60
N LYS A 322 6.29 -27.26 -4.54
CA LYS A 322 5.21 -27.20 -3.58
C LYS A 322 5.73 -27.68 -2.23
N PHE A 323 5.26 -27.08 -1.15
CA PHE A 323 5.55 -27.57 0.20
C PHE A 323 4.66 -28.76 0.49
#